data_012804add1ff3e44ee1c30394fcebede
#
_entry.id   012804add1ff3e44ee1c30394fcebede
#
_cell.length_a   1.000
_cell.length_b   1.000
_cell.length_c   1.000
_cell.angle_alpha   90.00
_cell.angle_beta   90.00
_cell.angle_gamma   90.00
#
_symmetry.space_group_name_H-M   'P 1'
#
loop_
_entity.id
_entity.type
_entity.pdbx_description
1 polymer ?
#
loop_
_entity_poly.entity_id
_entity_poly.type
_entity_poly.pdbx_seq_one_letter_code
_entity_poly.pdbx_strand_id
1 'polypeptide(L)'
;SLLERIGGEGSSADEAEEMENISVKRVQPDETEEWESFLQQSPLTLYLEMSSENYHRADLLGVALSDGEQHLFLDWETAAGWEAFAQWLQDPEREKWCYDIKGNQVALRRQGLSSDGYSFDVMLASYLINASDSAHQLSDIAQRRQIGGLPEDEAVYGKGAKRRQLTGQELAEHLARKVHTIHQLKPILEKELQENHLDALFFELELPITHVLARMELAGVQVDRERLQQLGEELREH
;
A
#
# COMPACT_ATOMS: atom_id res chain seq x y z
N SER A 1 46.59 -5.49 -20.12
CA SER A 1 46.82 -4.90 -18.85
C SER A 1 45.59 -5.05 -17.95
N LEU A 2 45.77 -5.86 -16.97
CA LEU A 2 44.81 -6.24 -15.94
C LEU A 2 44.83 -5.15 -14.85
N LEU A 3 43.89 -4.19 -14.87
CA LEU A 3 43.66 -3.30 -13.73
C LEU A 3 42.49 -2.34 -14.05
N GLU A 4 41.24 -2.85 -13.98
CA GLU A 4 40.04 -2.03 -13.82
C GLU A 4 38.90 -2.95 -13.40
N ARG A 5 38.94 -3.38 -12.16
CA ARG A 5 37.86 -4.09 -11.49
C ARG A 5 37.97 -3.78 -10.00
N ILE A 6 37.61 -2.56 -9.64
CA ILE A 6 37.23 -2.20 -8.26
C ILE A 6 36.34 -0.98 -8.38
N GLY A 7 35.04 -1.16 -8.21
CA GLY A 7 34.06 -0.11 -8.23
C GLY A 7 32.63 -0.68 -8.12
N GLY A 8 32.35 -1.44 -7.08
CA GLY A 8 31.04 -2.06 -6.92
C GLY A 8 30.75 -2.64 -5.52
N GLU A 9 31.49 -2.22 -4.51
CA GLU A 9 31.27 -2.73 -3.15
C GLU A 9 30.79 -1.67 -2.13
N GLY A 10 30.54 -0.42 -2.58
CA GLY A 10 30.07 0.65 -1.68
C GLY A 10 28.55 0.72 -1.54
N SER A 11 27.79 0.22 -2.52
CA SER A 11 26.32 0.41 -2.56
C SER A 11 25.56 -0.56 -1.62
N SER A 12 26.01 -1.80 -1.53
CA SER A 12 25.30 -2.82 -0.74
C SER A 12 25.49 -2.69 0.79
N ALA A 13 26.53 -2.02 1.24
CA ALA A 13 26.77 -1.78 2.67
C ALA A 13 25.96 -0.56 3.16
N ASP A 14 25.89 0.50 2.37
CA ASP A 14 25.08 1.69 2.68
C ASP A 14 23.58 1.35 2.63
N GLU A 15 23.13 0.55 1.65
CA GLU A 15 21.73 0.07 1.57
C GLU A 15 21.37 -0.86 2.75
N ALA A 16 22.33 -1.66 3.24
CA ALA A 16 22.13 -2.50 4.41
C ALA A 16 22.07 -1.69 5.71
N GLU A 17 22.85 -0.59 5.82
CA GLU A 17 22.82 0.32 6.97
C GLU A 17 21.52 1.15 6.99
N GLU A 18 20.99 1.58 5.84
CA GLU A 18 19.67 2.23 5.75
C GLU A 18 18.51 1.29 6.12
N MET A 19 18.67 -0.01 5.85
CA MET A 19 17.67 -1.02 6.26
C MET A 19 17.61 -1.24 7.78
N GLU A 20 18.71 -1.03 8.51
CA GLU A 20 18.76 -1.31 9.96
C GLU A 20 18.10 -0.23 10.84
N ASN A 21 17.86 0.99 10.35
CA ASN A 21 17.58 2.14 11.22
C ASN A 21 16.29 2.91 10.95
N ILE A 22 15.22 2.28 10.39
CA ILE A 22 13.95 2.99 10.32
C ILE A 22 13.32 3.11 11.71
N SER A 23 13.10 4.36 12.15
CA SER A 23 12.42 4.61 13.42
C SER A 23 10.91 4.58 13.22
N VAL A 24 10.20 3.81 14.03
CA VAL A 24 8.75 3.72 14.00
C VAL A 24 8.19 3.78 15.44
N LYS A 25 7.20 4.63 15.64
CA LYS A 25 6.43 4.67 16.89
C LYS A 25 5.25 3.71 16.78
N ARG A 26 5.22 2.68 17.62
CA ARG A 26 4.01 1.89 17.83
C ARG A 26 3.11 2.63 18.79
N VAL A 27 1.95 3.05 18.30
CA VAL A 27 0.95 3.76 19.11
C VAL A 27 0.08 2.72 19.82
N GLN A 28 0.03 2.82 21.14
CA GLN A 28 -0.81 1.95 21.98
C GLN A 28 -2.22 2.55 22.13
N PRO A 29 -3.23 1.75 22.50
CA PRO A 29 -4.60 2.27 22.65
C PRO A 29 -4.75 3.45 23.60
N ASP A 30 -3.95 3.51 24.66
CA ASP A 30 -3.93 4.57 25.65
C ASP A 30 -3.08 5.80 25.26
N GLU A 31 -2.34 5.72 24.16
CA GLU A 31 -1.51 6.82 23.63
C GLU A 31 -2.19 7.55 22.45
N THR A 32 -3.33 7.10 21.94
CA THR A 32 -3.93 7.61 20.70
C THR A 32 -4.23 9.11 20.74
N GLU A 33 -4.65 9.64 21.88
CA GLU A 33 -4.93 11.08 22.06
C GLU A 33 -3.67 11.94 21.83
N GLU A 34 -2.49 11.45 22.22
CA GLU A 34 -1.22 12.17 22.05
C GLU A 34 -0.86 12.35 20.57
N TRP A 35 -1.38 11.47 19.69
CA TRP A 35 -1.08 11.44 18.27
C TRP A 35 -2.17 12.06 17.37
N GLU A 36 -3.23 12.63 17.93
CA GLU A 36 -4.26 13.30 17.12
C GLU A 36 -3.71 14.48 16.30
N SER A 37 -2.73 15.20 16.82
CA SER A 37 -2.09 16.29 16.10
C SER A 37 -1.32 15.82 14.86
N PHE A 38 -0.82 14.58 14.86
CA PHE A 38 -0.18 13.99 13.68
C PHE A 38 -1.17 13.83 12.52
N LEU A 39 -2.42 13.46 12.80
CA LEU A 39 -3.47 13.34 11.79
C LEU A 39 -3.90 14.69 11.18
N GLN A 40 -3.48 15.82 11.76
CA GLN A 40 -3.72 17.14 11.19
C GLN A 40 -2.73 17.50 10.07
N GLN A 41 -1.63 16.75 9.93
CA GLN A 41 -0.68 16.93 8.86
C GLN A 41 -1.30 16.45 7.53
N SER A 42 -0.91 17.06 6.42
CA SER A 42 -1.37 16.74 5.08
C SER A 42 -0.32 17.15 4.06
N PRO A 43 0.10 16.27 3.16
CA PRO A 43 -0.38 14.89 2.99
C PRO A 43 0.20 13.93 4.03
N LEU A 44 -0.53 12.82 4.27
CA LEU A 44 0.01 11.66 4.98
C LEU A 44 0.04 10.44 4.05
N THR A 45 1.10 9.67 4.16
CA THR A 45 1.20 8.36 3.51
C THR A 45 0.53 7.30 4.38
N LEU A 46 -0.26 6.44 3.75
CA LEU A 46 -1.01 5.36 4.40
C LEU A 46 -0.65 4.02 3.77
N TYR A 47 -0.39 3.01 4.61
CA TYR A 47 -0.33 1.61 4.19
C TYR A 47 -1.15 0.73 5.13
N LEU A 48 -2.06 -0.07 4.56
CA LEU A 48 -2.86 -1.06 5.28
C LEU A 48 -2.25 -2.45 5.05
N GLU A 49 -1.92 -3.15 6.11
CA GLU A 49 -1.46 -4.53 6.02
C GLU A 49 -2.64 -5.50 6.09
N MET A 50 -2.68 -6.40 5.15
CA MET A 50 -3.74 -7.40 4.99
C MET A 50 -3.17 -8.81 5.14
N SER A 51 -3.97 -9.72 5.71
CA SER A 51 -3.59 -11.11 5.93
C SER A 51 -3.37 -11.92 4.64
N SER A 52 -3.87 -11.41 3.50
CA SER A 52 -3.71 -12.01 2.18
C SER A 52 -3.89 -10.97 1.08
N GLU A 53 -3.46 -11.30 -0.14
CA GLU A 53 -3.64 -10.46 -1.33
C GLU A 53 -5.12 -10.29 -1.73
N ASN A 54 -5.98 -11.21 -1.31
CA ASN A 54 -7.41 -11.11 -1.60
C ASN A 54 -8.11 -10.21 -0.57
N TYR A 55 -8.10 -8.89 -0.83
CA TYR A 55 -8.69 -7.87 0.03
C TYR A 55 -10.21 -8.04 0.27
N HIS A 56 -10.91 -8.83 -0.56
CA HIS A 56 -12.32 -9.20 -0.31
C HIS A 56 -12.51 -10.16 0.86
N ARG A 57 -11.45 -10.84 1.30
CA ARG A 57 -11.50 -11.84 2.37
C ARG A 57 -10.43 -11.65 3.43
N ALA A 58 -9.44 -10.81 3.15
CA ALA A 58 -8.34 -10.55 4.05
C ALA A 58 -8.83 -9.84 5.32
N ASP A 59 -8.21 -10.17 6.44
CA ASP A 59 -8.31 -9.40 7.67
C ASP A 59 -7.28 -8.27 7.63
N LEU A 60 -7.61 -7.13 8.20
CA LEU A 60 -6.66 -6.05 8.41
C LEU A 60 -5.82 -6.38 9.65
N LEU A 61 -4.51 -6.28 9.52
CA LEU A 61 -3.55 -6.63 10.58
C LEU A 61 -3.00 -5.38 11.27
N GLY A 62 -2.82 -4.31 10.53
CA GLY A 62 -2.29 -3.05 11.05
C GLY A 62 -2.28 -1.97 9.99
N VAL A 63 -1.95 -0.78 10.44
CA VAL A 63 -1.80 0.41 9.60
C VAL A 63 -0.52 1.14 9.94
N ALA A 64 0.18 1.61 8.91
CA ALA A 64 1.25 2.57 9.08
C ALA A 64 0.90 3.90 8.44
N LEU A 65 1.32 4.98 9.09
CA LEU A 65 1.18 6.36 8.62
C LEU A 65 2.54 7.04 8.63
N SER A 66 2.76 7.97 7.68
CA SER A 66 3.99 8.76 7.63
C SER A 66 3.75 10.14 7.04
N ASP A 67 4.43 11.14 7.60
CA ASP A 67 4.57 12.48 7.03
C ASP A 67 5.88 12.66 6.22
N GLY A 68 6.66 11.57 6.10
CA GLY A 68 7.97 11.52 5.45
C GLY A 68 9.13 11.50 6.44
N GLU A 69 8.96 12.05 7.64
CA GLU A 69 9.99 12.09 8.69
C GLU A 69 9.66 11.16 9.86
N GLN A 70 8.40 11.14 10.27
CA GLN A 70 7.90 10.32 11.35
C GLN A 70 7.04 9.18 10.80
N HIS A 71 7.20 8.00 11.39
CA HIS A 71 6.43 6.82 11.03
C HIS A 71 5.69 6.31 12.25
N LEU A 72 4.37 6.19 12.13
CA LEU A 72 3.50 5.59 13.13
C LEU A 72 3.03 4.23 12.66
N PHE A 73 2.91 3.31 13.60
CA PHE A 73 2.27 2.01 13.39
C PHE A 73 1.21 1.79 14.46
N LEU A 74 0.06 1.29 14.04
CA LEU A 74 -1.02 0.83 14.91
C LEU A 74 -1.41 -0.60 14.51
N ASP A 75 -1.51 -1.49 15.46
CA ASP A 75 -2.24 -2.74 15.27
C ASP A 75 -3.69 -2.41 14.88
N TRP A 76 -4.31 -3.24 14.05
CA TRP A 76 -5.63 -2.91 13.49
C TRP A 76 -6.70 -2.66 14.58
N GLU A 77 -6.66 -3.42 15.68
CA GLU A 77 -7.59 -3.24 16.79
C GLU A 77 -7.49 -1.82 17.39
N THR A 78 -6.27 -1.32 17.57
CA THR A 78 -6.02 0.05 18.04
C THR A 78 -6.52 1.08 17.04
N ALA A 79 -6.20 0.90 15.76
CA ALA A 79 -6.61 1.82 14.69
C ALA A 79 -8.14 1.86 14.52
N ALA A 80 -8.81 0.71 14.54
CA ALA A 80 -10.26 0.60 14.43
C ALA A 80 -10.99 1.21 15.64
N GLY A 81 -10.38 1.19 16.81
CA GLY A 81 -10.91 1.81 18.02
C GLY A 81 -10.63 3.30 18.15
N TRP A 82 -9.80 3.86 17.30
CA TRP A 82 -9.40 5.27 17.36
C TRP A 82 -10.34 6.16 16.52
N GLU A 83 -11.25 6.87 17.17
CA GLU A 83 -12.26 7.68 16.51
C GLU A 83 -11.65 8.78 15.60
N ALA A 84 -10.60 9.46 16.06
CA ALA A 84 -9.92 10.48 15.27
C ALA A 84 -9.31 9.90 13.98
N PHE A 85 -8.80 8.66 14.02
CA PHE A 85 -8.32 7.96 12.81
C PHE A 85 -9.48 7.67 11.84
N ALA A 86 -10.63 7.22 12.33
CA ALA A 86 -11.80 6.98 11.50
C ALA A 86 -12.33 8.28 10.85
N GLN A 87 -12.31 9.38 11.58
CA GLN A 87 -12.66 10.72 11.06
C GLN A 87 -11.66 11.17 10.00
N TRP A 88 -10.36 11.03 10.27
CA TRP A 88 -9.31 11.36 9.32
C TRP A 88 -9.40 10.53 8.04
N LEU A 89 -9.68 9.22 8.14
CA LEU A 89 -9.83 8.35 6.97
C LEU A 89 -10.89 8.86 5.99
N GLN A 90 -12.05 9.30 6.48
CA GLN A 90 -13.17 9.71 5.65
C GLN A 90 -13.14 11.18 5.24
N ASP A 91 -12.22 11.98 5.76
CA ASP A 91 -12.11 13.40 5.46
C ASP A 91 -11.49 13.62 4.07
N PRO A 92 -12.25 14.17 3.09
CA PRO A 92 -11.75 14.43 1.74
C PRO A 92 -10.70 15.55 1.68
N GLU A 93 -10.66 16.44 2.68
CA GLU A 93 -9.68 17.54 2.74
C GLU A 93 -8.31 17.10 3.29
N ARG A 94 -8.21 15.88 3.80
CA ARG A 94 -6.98 15.28 4.29
C ARG A 94 -6.35 14.41 3.22
N GLU A 95 -5.34 14.95 2.54
CA GLU A 95 -4.67 14.23 1.46
C GLU A 95 -3.98 12.97 1.96
N LYS A 96 -4.20 11.87 1.23
CA LYS A 96 -3.60 10.57 1.49
C LYS A 96 -2.90 10.06 0.26
N TRP A 97 -1.64 9.65 0.44
CA TRP A 97 -0.89 8.89 -0.55
C TRP A 97 -0.83 7.43 -0.13
N CYS A 98 -1.05 6.52 -1.04
CA CYS A 98 -1.03 5.11 -0.70
C CYS A 98 -0.58 4.22 -1.86
N TYR A 99 -0.62 2.94 -1.60
CA TYR A 99 -0.49 1.86 -2.57
C TYR A 99 -1.83 1.11 -2.62
N ASP A 100 -2.43 0.98 -3.82
CA ASP A 100 -3.73 0.34 -4.06
C ASP A 100 -4.93 0.96 -3.30
N ILE A 101 -5.40 2.12 -3.78
CA ILE A 101 -6.59 2.79 -3.24
C ILE A 101 -7.81 1.86 -3.25
N LYS A 102 -8.03 1.14 -4.36
CA LYS A 102 -9.21 0.29 -4.53
C LYS A 102 -9.25 -0.83 -3.49
N GLY A 103 -8.15 -1.55 -3.32
CA GLY A 103 -8.03 -2.58 -2.30
C GLY A 103 -8.21 -2.03 -0.89
N ASN A 104 -7.61 -0.88 -0.59
CA ASN A 104 -7.77 -0.19 0.70
C ASN A 104 -9.24 0.16 0.98
N GLN A 105 -9.93 0.76 0.02
CA GLN A 105 -11.34 1.15 0.18
C GLN A 105 -12.27 -0.04 0.36
N VAL A 106 -12.05 -1.14 -0.38
CA VAL A 106 -12.83 -2.37 -0.23
C VAL A 106 -12.59 -3.00 1.14
N ALA A 107 -11.34 -3.12 1.56
CA ALA A 107 -10.99 -3.70 2.87
C ALA A 107 -11.55 -2.89 4.03
N LEU A 108 -11.40 -1.56 4.01
CA LEU A 108 -11.93 -0.65 5.03
C LEU A 108 -13.46 -0.69 5.11
N ARG A 109 -14.13 -0.67 3.96
CA ARG A 109 -15.59 -0.70 3.91
C ARG A 109 -16.17 -1.99 4.51
N ARG A 110 -15.49 -3.12 4.33
CA ARG A 110 -15.85 -4.39 4.98
C ARG A 110 -15.76 -4.33 6.50
N GLN A 111 -14.91 -3.47 7.05
CA GLN A 111 -14.81 -3.17 8.48
C GLN A 111 -15.78 -2.07 8.94
N GLY A 112 -16.66 -1.60 8.06
CA GLY A 112 -17.61 -0.52 8.37
C GLY A 112 -17.03 0.88 8.30
N LEU A 113 -15.78 1.04 7.85
CA LEU A 113 -15.11 2.33 7.72
C LEU A 113 -15.19 2.86 6.29
N SER A 114 -15.37 4.17 6.16
CA SER A 114 -15.22 4.90 4.89
C SER A 114 -13.83 5.49 4.80
N SER A 115 -13.35 5.68 3.57
CA SER A 115 -12.11 6.43 3.35
C SER A 115 -12.23 7.30 2.09
N ASP A 116 -11.64 8.48 2.15
CA ASP A 116 -11.63 9.48 1.09
C ASP A 116 -10.33 10.32 1.17
N GLY A 117 -10.19 11.33 0.30
CA GLY A 117 -9.02 12.21 0.28
C GLY A 117 -7.76 11.58 -0.31
N TYR A 118 -7.88 10.49 -1.05
CA TYR A 118 -6.73 9.91 -1.75
C TYR A 118 -6.35 10.77 -2.95
N SER A 119 -5.14 11.30 -2.92
CA SER A 119 -4.58 12.16 -3.97
C SER A 119 -3.50 11.49 -4.80
N PHE A 120 -2.98 10.32 -4.37
CA PHE A 120 -1.98 9.57 -5.12
C PHE A 120 -2.01 8.06 -4.81
N ASP A 121 -1.89 7.25 -5.86
CA ASP A 121 -1.77 5.79 -5.80
C ASP A 121 -0.51 5.35 -6.54
N VAL A 122 0.47 4.82 -5.78
CA VAL A 122 1.77 4.39 -6.32
C VAL A 122 1.63 3.22 -7.30
N MET A 123 0.75 2.26 -7.01
CA MET A 123 0.52 1.11 -7.88
C MET A 123 -0.10 1.55 -9.21
N LEU A 124 -1.12 2.38 -9.17
CA LEU A 124 -1.80 2.91 -10.35
C LEU A 124 -0.87 3.75 -11.21
N ALA A 125 -0.08 4.64 -10.60
CA ALA A 125 0.92 5.45 -11.31
C ALA A 125 1.96 4.58 -12.01
N SER A 126 2.50 3.57 -11.31
CA SER A 126 3.45 2.62 -11.87
C SER A 126 2.87 1.84 -13.05
N TYR A 127 1.61 1.41 -12.94
CA TYR A 127 0.91 0.70 -14.02
C TYR A 127 0.73 1.58 -15.27
N LEU A 128 0.34 2.83 -15.11
CA LEU A 128 0.17 3.74 -16.25
C LEU A 128 1.49 4.06 -16.95
N ILE A 129 2.57 4.25 -16.18
CA ILE A 129 3.90 4.55 -16.74
C ILE A 129 4.44 3.34 -17.53
N ASN A 130 4.19 2.13 -17.05
CA ASN A 130 4.68 0.91 -17.71
C ASN A 130 3.66 -0.24 -17.64
N ALA A 131 2.60 -0.15 -18.43
CA ALA A 131 1.52 -1.13 -18.49
C ALA A 131 1.96 -2.53 -18.99
N SER A 132 3.11 -2.63 -19.66
CA SER A 132 3.65 -3.92 -20.12
C SER A 132 4.43 -4.69 -19.05
N ASP A 133 4.73 -4.06 -17.95
CA ASP A 133 5.39 -4.71 -16.83
C ASP A 133 4.40 -5.58 -16.04
N SER A 134 4.84 -6.76 -15.62
CA SER A 134 4.01 -7.67 -14.82
C SER A 134 4.24 -7.51 -13.30
N ALA A 135 5.27 -6.77 -12.90
CA ALA A 135 5.69 -6.62 -11.52
C ALA A 135 5.38 -5.20 -11.03
N HIS A 136 4.29 -5.05 -10.28
CA HIS A 136 3.85 -3.80 -9.69
C HIS A 136 3.83 -3.84 -8.16
N GLN A 137 4.53 -4.80 -7.54
CA GLN A 137 4.71 -4.79 -6.08
C GLN A 137 5.50 -3.56 -5.66
N LEU A 138 5.29 -3.08 -4.45
CA LEU A 138 5.92 -1.86 -3.97
C LEU A 138 7.46 -1.94 -4.01
N SER A 139 8.02 -3.11 -3.64
CA SER A 139 9.45 -3.40 -3.74
C SER A 139 9.99 -3.33 -5.17
N ASP A 140 9.24 -3.88 -6.16
CA ASP A 140 9.63 -3.84 -7.57
C ASP A 140 9.64 -2.40 -8.10
N ILE A 141 8.61 -1.61 -7.73
CA ILE A 141 8.50 -0.20 -8.12
C ILE A 141 9.66 0.61 -7.57
N ALA A 142 10.03 0.36 -6.31
CA ALA A 142 11.14 1.00 -5.63
C ALA A 142 12.49 0.63 -6.25
N GLN A 143 12.73 -0.66 -6.47
CA GLN A 143 13.98 -1.17 -7.03
C GLN A 143 14.26 -0.59 -8.42
N ARG A 144 13.24 -0.52 -9.29
CA ARG A 144 13.39 0.08 -10.62
C ARG A 144 13.81 1.55 -10.58
N ARG A 145 13.51 2.24 -9.50
CA ARG A 145 13.85 3.67 -9.29
C ARG A 145 15.02 3.86 -8.34
N GLN A 146 15.75 2.77 -8.05
CA GLN A 146 16.93 2.78 -7.19
C GLN A 146 16.64 3.32 -5.77
N ILE A 147 15.41 3.10 -5.28
CA ILE A 147 15.05 3.34 -3.89
C ILE A 147 15.31 2.03 -3.14
N GLY A 148 16.29 2.05 -2.24
CA GLY A 148 16.65 0.94 -1.37
C GLY A 148 15.78 0.85 -0.11
N GLY A 149 16.13 -0.08 0.78
CA GLY A 149 15.55 -0.16 2.12
C GLY A 149 14.23 -0.93 2.25
N LEU A 150 13.55 -1.30 1.16
CA LEU A 150 12.35 -2.14 1.19
C LEU A 150 12.62 -3.54 0.67
N PRO A 151 12.67 -4.58 1.53
CA PRO A 151 12.82 -5.96 1.08
C PRO A 151 11.56 -6.45 0.38
N GLU A 152 11.72 -7.43 -0.51
CA GLU A 152 10.59 -8.12 -1.14
C GLU A 152 9.72 -8.82 -0.08
N ASP A 153 8.40 -8.78 -0.26
CA ASP A 153 7.46 -9.41 0.68
C ASP A 153 7.71 -10.91 0.83
N GLU A 154 8.12 -11.63 -0.22
CA GLU A 154 8.50 -13.05 -0.13
C GLU A 154 9.73 -13.28 0.78
N ALA A 155 10.68 -12.37 0.81
CA ALA A 155 11.84 -12.45 1.70
C ALA A 155 11.46 -12.26 3.17
N VAL A 156 10.46 -11.41 3.43
CA VAL A 156 10.01 -11.05 4.78
C VAL A 156 8.99 -12.06 5.34
N TYR A 157 7.96 -12.35 4.56
CA TYR A 157 6.86 -13.24 4.98
C TYR A 157 7.12 -14.71 4.66
N GLY A 158 8.03 -15.01 3.75
CA GLY A 158 8.23 -16.36 3.22
C GLY A 158 7.23 -16.71 2.12
N LYS A 159 7.46 -17.84 1.44
CA LYS A 159 6.72 -18.28 0.25
C LYS A 159 5.82 -19.47 0.53
N GLY A 160 4.59 -19.44 -0.02
CA GLY A 160 3.66 -20.57 -0.02
C GLY A 160 3.33 -21.05 1.39
N ALA A 161 3.46 -22.36 1.66
CA ALA A 161 3.16 -22.97 2.95
C ALA A 161 4.10 -22.53 4.12
N LYS A 162 5.20 -21.87 3.80
CA LYS A 162 6.14 -21.31 4.80
C LYS A 162 5.88 -19.84 5.12
N ARG A 163 4.82 -19.25 4.54
CA ARG A 163 4.44 -17.87 4.83
C ARG A 163 4.13 -17.72 6.31
N ARG A 164 4.84 -16.80 6.98
CA ARG A 164 4.65 -16.42 8.37
C ARG A 164 3.91 -15.11 8.47
N GLN A 165 3.22 -14.89 9.54
CA GLN A 165 2.64 -13.60 9.87
C GLN A 165 3.62 -12.83 10.76
N LEU A 166 3.95 -11.61 10.37
CA LEU A 166 4.71 -10.70 11.22
C LEU A 166 3.80 -10.14 12.31
N THR A 167 4.38 -9.85 13.46
CA THR A 167 3.66 -9.24 14.57
C THR A 167 4.56 -8.24 15.32
N GLY A 168 3.94 -7.39 16.09
CA GLY A 168 4.65 -6.51 17.01
C GLY A 168 5.62 -5.56 16.31
N GLN A 169 6.84 -5.47 16.82
CA GLN A 169 7.85 -4.54 16.32
C GLN A 169 8.31 -4.89 14.91
N GLU A 170 8.42 -6.17 14.58
CA GLU A 170 8.86 -6.60 13.24
C GLU A 170 7.87 -6.16 12.15
N LEU A 171 6.56 -6.27 12.44
CA LEU A 171 5.51 -5.76 11.53
C LEU A 171 5.58 -4.24 11.44
N ALA A 172 5.72 -3.55 12.57
CA ALA A 172 5.80 -2.09 12.60
C ALA A 172 6.95 -1.55 11.75
N GLU A 173 8.14 -2.13 11.86
CA GLU A 173 9.31 -1.73 11.08
C GLU A 173 9.14 -2.01 9.59
N HIS A 174 8.56 -3.17 9.24
CA HIS A 174 8.30 -3.48 7.83
C HIS A 174 7.29 -2.52 7.21
N LEU A 175 6.21 -2.20 7.91
CA LEU A 175 5.22 -1.24 7.40
C LEU A 175 5.73 0.20 7.39
N ALA A 176 6.59 0.58 8.33
CA ALA A 176 7.27 1.87 8.30
C ALA A 176 8.14 2.01 7.04
N ARG A 177 8.86 0.97 6.64
CA ARG A 177 9.59 0.95 5.36
C ARG A 177 8.66 1.12 4.17
N LYS A 178 7.48 0.46 4.17
CA LYS A 178 6.51 0.59 3.10
C LYS A 178 5.99 2.03 2.96
N VAL A 179 5.56 2.67 4.04
CA VAL A 179 5.07 4.06 3.97
C VAL A 179 6.18 5.05 3.62
N HIS A 180 7.39 4.84 4.13
CA HIS A 180 8.55 5.65 3.77
C HIS A 180 8.85 5.54 2.26
N THR A 181 8.85 4.32 1.72
CA THR A 181 9.06 4.05 0.29
C THR A 181 7.97 4.71 -0.56
N ILE A 182 6.70 4.64 -0.17
CA ILE A 182 5.60 5.32 -0.88
C ILE A 182 5.84 6.82 -0.90
N HIS A 183 6.25 7.38 0.24
CA HIS A 183 6.55 8.81 0.34
C HIS A 183 7.67 9.25 -0.61
N GLN A 184 8.75 8.46 -0.71
CA GLN A 184 9.86 8.71 -1.64
C GLN A 184 9.46 8.52 -3.11
N LEU A 185 8.63 7.52 -3.41
CA LEU A 185 8.18 7.21 -4.77
C LEU A 185 7.24 8.27 -5.35
N LYS A 186 6.40 8.90 -4.54
CA LYS A 186 5.38 9.82 -5.01
C LYS A 186 5.95 10.94 -5.90
N PRO A 187 6.93 11.74 -5.49
CA PRO A 187 7.46 12.81 -6.33
C PRO A 187 8.15 12.29 -7.61
N ILE A 188 8.76 11.12 -7.56
CA ILE A 188 9.42 10.49 -8.72
C ILE A 188 8.37 10.06 -9.74
N LEU A 189 7.34 9.33 -9.30
CA LEU A 189 6.28 8.84 -10.18
C LEU A 189 5.44 9.99 -10.76
N GLU A 190 5.16 11.03 -9.97
CA GLU A 190 4.46 12.21 -10.46
C GLU A 190 5.24 12.91 -11.57
N LYS A 191 6.56 13.04 -11.43
CA LYS A 191 7.43 13.57 -12.46
C LYS A 191 7.43 12.68 -13.71
N GLU A 192 7.52 11.36 -13.55
CA GLU A 192 7.45 10.41 -14.68
C GLU A 192 6.11 10.48 -15.41
N LEU A 193 4.98 10.63 -14.69
CA LEU A 193 3.67 10.85 -15.29
C LEU A 193 3.65 12.11 -16.16
N GLN A 194 4.20 13.22 -15.66
CA GLN A 194 4.29 14.48 -16.40
C GLN A 194 5.19 14.36 -17.64
N GLU A 195 6.37 13.76 -17.51
CA GLU A 195 7.32 13.56 -18.61
C GLU A 195 6.75 12.68 -19.73
N ASN A 196 5.87 11.74 -19.39
CA ASN A 196 5.17 10.87 -20.34
C ASN A 196 3.80 11.41 -20.79
N HIS A 197 3.39 12.61 -20.35
CA HIS A 197 2.08 13.21 -20.63
C HIS A 197 0.89 12.36 -20.17
N LEU A 198 1.05 11.67 -19.05
CA LEU A 198 0.06 10.80 -18.43
C LEU A 198 -0.61 11.43 -17.19
N ASP A 199 -0.17 12.62 -16.79
CA ASP A 199 -0.65 13.31 -15.60
C ASP A 199 -2.16 13.61 -15.67
N ALA A 200 -2.65 14.17 -16.77
CA ALA A 200 -4.09 14.38 -16.96
C ALA A 200 -4.87 13.06 -16.93
N LEU A 201 -4.38 12.01 -17.58
CA LEU A 201 -5.00 10.68 -17.54
C LEU A 201 -5.07 10.15 -16.10
N PHE A 202 -3.97 10.28 -15.35
CA PHE A 202 -3.91 9.80 -13.96
C PHE A 202 -4.86 10.57 -13.06
N PHE A 203 -4.76 11.91 -13.00
CA PHE A 203 -5.50 12.72 -12.03
C PHE A 203 -6.96 12.96 -12.40
N GLU A 204 -7.29 13.09 -13.68
CA GLU A 204 -8.64 13.45 -14.13
C GLU A 204 -9.52 12.24 -14.46
N LEU A 205 -8.91 11.08 -14.75
CA LEU A 205 -9.66 9.89 -15.15
C LEU A 205 -9.42 8.70 -14.23
N GLU A 206 -8.18 8.19 -14.15
CA GLU A 206 -7.89 6.90 -13.51
C GLU A 206 -8.07 6.96 -11.98
N LEU A 207 -7.56 8.01 -11.35
CA LEU A 207 -7.70 8.19 -9.90
C LEU A 207 -9.18 8.33 -9.47
N PRO A 208 -10.03 9.17 -10.11
CA PRO A 208 -11.45 9.21 -9.83
C PRO A 208 -12.19 7.90 -10.11
N ILE A 209 -11.85 7.19 -11.20
CA ILE A 209 -12.47 5.90 -11.54
C ILE A 209 -12.18 4.84 -10.49
N THR A 210 -11.02 4.86 -9.86
CA THR A 210 -10.66 3.91 -8.79
C THR A 210 -11.72 3.86 -7.68
N HIS A 211 -12.24 5.02 -7.27
CA HIS A 211 -13.30 5.11 -6.27
C HIS A 211 -14.64 4.53 -6.76
N VAL A 212 -14.94 4.68 -8.05
CA VAL A 212 -16.14 4.09 -8.67
C VAL A 212 -16.01 2.57 -8.71
N LEU A 213 -14.85 2.06 -9.14
CA LEU A 213 -14.56 0.62 -9.20
C LEU A 213 -14.64 -0.03 -7.82
N ALA A 214 -14.10 0.60 -6.78
CA ALA A 214 -14.22 0.10 -5.41
C ALA A 214 -15.69 -0.04 -4.97
N ARG A 215 -16.53 0.94 -5.28
CA ARG A 215 -17.97 0.87 -4.99
C ARG A 215 -18.69 -0.19 -5.80
N MET A 216 -18.31 -0.38 -7.07
CA MET A 216 -18.89 -1.44 -7.92
C MET A 216 -18.53 -2.83 -7.39
N GLU A 217 -17.28 -3.05 -6.98
CA GLU A 217 -16.84 -4.31 -6.38
C GLU A 217 -17.58 -4.63 -5.08
N LEU A 218 -17.81 -3.62 -4.24
CA LEU A 218 -18.56 -3.76 -2.99
C LEU A 218 -20.05 -4.05 -3.21
N ALA A 219 -20.66 -3.44 -4.23
CA ALA A 219 -22.06 -3.70 -4.61
C ALA A 219 -22.22 -5.11 -5.18
N GLY A 220 -21.15 -5.63 -5.81
CA GLY A 220 -21.17 -6.93 -6.46
C GLY A 220 -22.01 -6.97 -7.74
N VAL A 221 -22.10 -8.16 -8.31
CA VAL A 221 -22.92 -8.46 -9.49
C VAL A 221 -23.91 -9.56 -9.12
N GLN A 222 -25.18 -9.36 -9.45
CA GLN A 222 -26.19 -10.40 -9.29
C GLN A 222 -25.89 -11.55 -10.27
N VAL A 223 -25.71 -12.76 -9.71
CA VAL A 223 -25.38 -13.94 -10.48
C VAL A 223 -26.53 -14.96 -10.34
N ASP A 224 -27.01 -15.45 -11.48
CA ASP A 224 -27.94 -16.59 -11.54
C ASP A 224 -27.15 -17.88 -11.26
N ARG A 225 -27.27 -18.37 -10.02
CA ARG A 225 -26.57 -19.58 -9.56
C ARG A 225 -27.06 -20.84 -10.26
N GLU A 226 -28.35 -20.94 -10.57
CA GLU A 226 -28.95 -22.11 -11.22
C GLU A 226 -28.41 -22.21 -12.65
N ARG A 227 -28.38 -21.09 -13.36
CA ARG A 227 -27.84 -21.05 -14.72
C ARG A 227 -26.35 -21.36 -14.80
N LEU A 228 -25.55 -20.86 -13.84
CA LEU A 228 -24.13 -21.22 -13.75
C LEU A 228 -23.89 -22.70 -13.45
N GLN A 229 -24.74 -23.29 -12.61
CA GLN A 229 -24.65 -24.70 -12.29
C GLN A 229 -24.98 -25.57 -13.50
N GLN A 230 -26.04 -25.24 -14.23
CA GLN A 230 -26.40 -25.89 -15.49
C GLN A 230 -25.29 -25.82 -16.52
N LEU A 231 -24.70 -24.63 -16.74
CA LEU A 231 -23.56 -24.45 -17.62
C LEU A 231 -22.35 -25.29 -17.18
N GLY A 232 -22.10 -25.41 -15.89
CA GLY A 232 -21.03 -26.24 -15.35
C GLY A 232 -21.25 -27.72 -15.55
N GLU A 233 -22.50 -28.19 -15.55
CA GLU A 233 -22.89 -29.58 -15.84
C GLU A 233 -22.74 -29.85 -17.36
N GLU A 234 -23.27 -28.98 -18.21
CA GLU A 234 -23.13 -29.06 -19.68
C GLU A 234 -21.65 -29.15 -20.13
N LEU A 235 -20.76 -28.37 -19.49
CA LEU A 235 -19.32 -28.36 -19.79
C LEU A 235 -18.56 -29.60 -19.29
N ARG A 236 -19.13 -30.38 -18.36
CA ARG A 236 -18.52 -31.62 -17.88
C ARG A 236 -18.93 -32.85 -18.69
N GLU A 237 -20.01 -32.73 -19.45
CA GLU A 237 -20.52 -33.82 -20.33
C GLU A 237 -19.87 -33.79 -21.73
N HIS A 238 -19.08 -32.79 -22.04
CA HIS A 238 -18.27 -32.64 -23.27
C HIS A 238 -16.78 -32.77 -22.99
#